data_38d0948a0f15d74b1102465da43efd6e
#
_entry.id   38d0948a0f15d74b1102465da43efd6e
#
_cell.length_a   1.000
_cell.length_b   1.000
_cell.length_c   1.000
_cell.angle_alpha   90.00
_cell.angle_beta   90.00
_cell.angle_gamma   90.00
#
_symmetry.space_group_name_H-M   'P 1'
#
loop_
_entity.id
_entity.type
_entity.pdbx_description
1 polymer ?
#
loop_
_entity_poly.entity_id
_entity_poly.type
_entity_poly.pdbx_seq_one_letter_code
_entity_poly.pdbx_strand_id
1 'polypeptide(L)'
;MKQIFIFLVILFSLTPTVYSQNAPLKLGAERMDVVTRLLKDKRVGLVVNQTSILEKRQIHLLDALVAEGIDVKKVFAPEHGF
;
A
#
# COMPACT_ATOMS: atom_id res chain seq x y z
N MET A 1 37.54 38.33 12.58
CA MET A 1 37.43 37.29 11.53
C MET A 1 37.22 35.89 12.09
N LYS A 2 37.87 35.51 13.17
CA LYS A 2 37.63 34.18 13.80
C LYS A 2 36.18 33.98 14.26
N GLN A 3 35.50 35.03 14.71
CA GLN A 3 34.11 34.97 15.18
C GLN A 3 33.12 34.71 14.04
N ILE A 4 33.36 35.24 12.84
CA ILE A 4 32.52 35.03 11.67
C ILE A 4 32.59 33.55 11.21
N PHE A 5 33.80 32.98 11.27
CA PHE A 5 34.03 31.59 10.90
C PHE A 5 33.28 30.60 11.82
N ILE A 6 33.35 30.84 13.13
CA ILE A 6 32.63 30.05 14.13
C ILE A 6 31.12 30.13 13.92
N PHE A 7 30.61 31.34 13.64
CA PHE A 7 29.18 31.55 13.37
C PHE A 7 28.70 30.78 12.13
N LEU A 8 29.52 30.78 11.09
CA LEU A 8 29.22 30.05 9.85
C LEU A 8 29.19 28.53 10.04
N VAL A 9 30.10 28.00 10.87
CA VAL A 9 30.13 26.58 11.22
C VAL A 9 28.89 26.17 12.03
N ILE A 10 28.49 27.03 12.99
CA ILE A 10 27.28 26.78 13.78
C ILE A 10 26.03 26.79 12.91
N LEU A 11 25.93 27.73 11.97
CA LEU A 11 24.82 27.84 11.05
C LEU A 11 24.70 26.57 10.17
N PHE A 12 25.83 26.05 9.71
CA PHE A 12 25.87 24.82 8.92
C PHE A 12 25.47 23.59 9.72
N SER A 13 25.86 23.50 11.00
CA SER A 13 25.53 22.41 11.87
C SER A 13 24.05 22.41 12.33
N LEU A 14 23.37 23.55 12.20
CA LEU A 14 21.94 23.68 12.54
C LEU A 14 21.01 23.33 11.37
N THR A 15 21.54 23.01 10.18
CA THR A 15 20.71 22.58 9.07
C THR A 15 20.09 21.23 9.40
N PRO A 16 18.75 21.10 9.29
CA PRO A 16 18.09 19.82 9.58
C PRO A 16 18.54 18.76 8.58
N THR A 17 18.85 17.60 9.09
CA THR A 17 19.12 16.44 8.24
C THR A 17 17.80 16.01 7.62
N VAL A 18 17.69 16.09 6.30
CA VAL A 18 16.51 15.63 5.60
C VAL A 18 16.60 14.11 5.49
N TYR A 19 15.82 13.42 6.28
CA TYR A 19 15.63 11.98 6.11
C TYR A 19 14.52 11.75 5.10
N SER A 20 14.81 10.99 4.07
CA SER A 20 13.79 10.40 3.22
C SER A 20 12.98 9.46 4.10
N GLN A 21 11.75 9.84 4.43
CA GLN A 21 10.85 8.92 5.10
C GLN A 21 10.42 7.85 4.10
N ASN A 22 11.04 6.69 4.22
CA ASN A 22 10.56 5.51 3.52
C ASN A 22 9.30 5.01 4.24
N ALA A 23 8.16 5.62 3.94
CA ALA A 23 6.89 5.00 4.30
C ALA A 23 6.82 3.66 3.57
N PRO A 24 6.50 2.54 4.24
CA PRO A 24 6.37 1.26 3.56
C PRO A 24 5.33 1.38 2.46
N LEU A 25 5.68 0.87 1.28
CA LEU A 25 4.77 0.83 0.16
C LEU A 25 3.56 -0.02 0.52
N LYS A 26 2.37 0.55 0.35
CA LYS A 26 1.12 -0.16 0.56
C LYS A 26 0.41 -0.31 -0.77
N LEU A 27 0.27 -1.54 -1.22
CA LEU A 27 -0.44 -1.85 -2.46
C LEU A 27 -1.93 -1.50 -2.33
N GLY A 28 -2.55 -1.13 -3.45
CA GLY A 28 -3.96 -0.76 -3.46
C GLY A 28 -4.87 -1.84 -2.87
N ALA A 29 -4.62 -3.10 -3.22
CA ALA A 29 -5.38 -4.24 -2.70
C ALA A 29 -5.25 -4.43 -1.19
N GLU A 30 -4.14 -4.01 -0.60
CA GLU A 30 -3.93 -4.11 0.85
C GLU A 30 -4.63 -3.00 1.65
N ARG A 31 -5.17 -2.02 0.96
CA ARG A 31 -6.01 -0.99 1.56
C ARG A 31 -7.44 -1.49 1.70
N MET A 32 -7.62 -2.55 2.45
CA MET A 32 -8.90 -3.23 2.56
C MET A 32 -10.02 -2.35 3.10
N ASP A 33 -9.71 -1.38 3.94
CA ASP A 33 -10.66 -0.39 4.41
C ASP A 33 -11.27 0.43 3.27
N VAL A 34 -10.44 0.87 2.33
CA VAL A 34 -10.89 1.62 1.14
C VAL A 34 -11.60 0.69 0.17
N VAL A 35 -11.02 -0.47 -0.10
CA VAL A 35 -11.57 -1.46 -1.04
C VAL A 35 -12.96 -1.91 -0.60
N THR A 36 -13.12 -2.26 0.65
CA THR A 36 -14.41 -2.70 1.21
C THR A 36 -15.45 -1.61 1.11
N ARG A 37 -15.09 -0.37 1.42
CA ARG A 37 -16.01 0.76 1.31
C ARG A 37 -16.47 1.01 -0.13
N LEU A 38 -15.55 0.88 -1.10
CA LEU A 38 -15.86 1.10 -2.50
C LEU A 38 -16.72 -0.02 -3.11
N LEU A 39 -16.56 -1.25 -2.62
CA LEU A 39 -17.20 -2.44 -3.18
C LEU A 39 -18.45 -2.86 -2.42
N LYS A 40 -18.71 -2.25 -1.27
CA LYS A 40 -19.88 -2.58 -0.46
C LYS A 40 -21.17 -2.42 -1.27
N ASP A 41 -22.07 -3.38 -1.13
CA ASP A 41 -23.38 -3.44 -1.81
C ASP A 41 -23.29 -3.46 -3.35
N LYS A 42 -22.12 -3.78 -3.88
CA LYS A 42 -21.93 -3.93 -5.32
C LYS A 42 -21.74 -5.38 -5.71
N ARG A 43 -22.14 -5.70 -6.92
CA ARG A 43 -21.87 -7.00 -7.56
C ARG A 43 -20.53 -6.89 -8.25
N VAL A 44 -19.54 -7.67 -7.81
CA VAL A 44 -18.15 -7.52 -8.20
C VAL A 44 -17.73 -8.64 -9.16
N GLY A 45 -17.10 -8.26 -10.27
CA GLY A 45 -16.29 -9.14 -11.09
C GLY A 45 -14.83 -8.94 -10.72
N LEU A 46 -14.11 -10.00 -10.49
CA LEU A 46 -12.73 -9.96 -10.04
C LEU A 46 -11.80 -10.54 -11.10
N VAL A 47 -10.79 -9.77 -11.50
CA VAL A 47 -9.73 -10.24 -12.42
C VAL A 47 -8.48 -10.46 -11.59
N VAL A 48 -8.12 -11.71 -11.38
CA VAL A 48 -7.01 -12.10 -10.50
C VAL A 48 -6.33 -13.35 -11.03
N ASN A 49 -5.13 -13.61 -10.52
CA ASN A 49 -4.43 -14.86 -10.75
C ASN A 49 -3.89 -15.41 -9.42
N GLN A 50 -3.10 -16.48 -9.48
CA GLN A 50 -2.55 -17.12 -8.29
C GLN A 50 -1.61 -16.23 -7.48
N THR A 51 -1.10 -15.15 -8.07
CA THR A 51 -0.18 -14.23 -7.38
C THR A 51 -0.89 -13.06 -6.71
N SER A 52 -2.20 -12.97 -6.79
CA SER A 52 -2.98 -11.90 -6.18
C SER A 52 -3.12 -12.12 -4.67
N ILE A 53 -1.99 -12.11 -3.97
CA ILE A 53 -1.86 -12.41 -2.55
C ILE A 53 -1.69 -11.11 -1.78
N LEU A 54 -2.39 -10.96 -0.68
CA LEU A 54 -2.15 -9.92 0.30
C LEU A 54 -0.95 -10.33 1.16
N GLU A 55 0.20 -9.71 0.94
CA GLU A 55 1.47 -10.14 1.52
C GLU A 55 1.47 -10.15 3.04
N LYS A 56 0.92 -9.10 3.66
CA LYS A 56 0.88 -9.00 5.12
C LYS A 56 0.04 -10.08 5.77
N ARG A 57 -1.08 -10.43 5.16
CA ARG A 57 -2.01 -11.42 5.68
C ARG A 57 -1.78 -12.81 5.12
N GLN A 58 -0.97 -12.94 4.08
CA GLN A 58 -0.67 -14.21 3.38
C GLN A 58 -1.93 -14.92 2.92
N ILE A 59 -2.92 -14.16 2.47
CA ILE A 59 -4.17 -14.71 1.92
C ILE A 59 -4.42 -14.15 0.52
N HIS A 60 -5.11 -14.91 -0.28
CA HIS A 60 -5.51 -14.46 -1.61
C HIS A 60 -6.55 -13.34 -1.53
N LEU A 61 -6.48 -12.39 -2.47
CA LEU A 61 -7.42 -11.26 -2.51
C LEU A 61 -8.87 -11.72 -2.56
N LEU A 62 -9.18 -12.79 -3.31
CA LEU A 62 -10.54 -13.34 -3.37
C LEU A 62 -11.03 -13.74 -1.98
N ASP A 63 -10.22 -14.48 -1.24
CA ASP A 63 -10.60 -14.92 0.10
C ASP A 63 -10.81 -13.76 1.06
N ALA A 64 -9.94 -12.74 0.94
CA ALA A 64 -10.08 -11.52 1.73
C ALA A 64 -11.38 -10.77 1.44
N LEU A 65 -11.75 -10.63 0.17
CA LEU A 65 -12.98 -9.95 -0.22
C LEU A 65 -14.22 -10.73 0.23
N VAL A 66 -14.21 -12.04 0.09
CA VAL A 66 -15.32 -12.90 0.56
C VAL A 66 -15.46 -12.81 2.07
N ALA A 67 -14.34 -12.81 2.80
CA ALA A 67 -14.34 -12.65 4.26
C ALA A 67 -14.93 -11.31 4.72
N GLU A 68 -14.75 -10.27 3.93
CA GLU A 68 -15.32 -8.93 4.19
C GLU A 68 -16.78 -8.81 3.74
N GLY A 69 -17.38 -9.87 3.22
CA GLY A 69 -18.78 -9.87 2.79
C GLY A 69 -19.01 -9.21 1.43
N ILE A 70 -17.97 -9.06 0.62
CA ILE A 70 -18.10 -8.52 -0.72
C ILE A 70 -18.74 -9.56 -1.65
N ASP A 71 -19.71 -9.13 -2.42
CA ASP A 71 -20.46 -9.99 -3.34
C ASP A 71 -19.67 -10.20 -4.65
N VAL A 72 -18.76 -11.17 -4.63
CA VAL A 72 -17.96 -11.52 -5.81
C VAL A 72 -18.77 -12.50 -6.66
N LYS A 73 -19.25 -12.06 -7.81
CA LYS A 73 -20.10 -12.84 -8.73
C LYS A 73 -19.30 -13.68 -9.70
N LYS A 74 -18.17 -13.18 -10.17
CA LYS A 74 -17.34 -13.88 -11.15
C LYS A 74 -15.86 -13.58 -10.89
N VAL A 75 -15.05 -14.59 -11.17
CA VAL A 75 -13.60 -14.48 -11.14
C VAL A 75 -13.09 -14.78 -12.54
N PHE A 76 -12.28 -13.88 -13.07
CA PHE A 76 -11.60 -14.03 -14.35
C PHE A 76 -10.12 -14.20 -14.09
N ALA A 77 -9.54 -15.25 -14.61
CA ALA A 77 -8.12 -15.54 -14.44
C ALA A 77 -7.41 -15.42 -15.79
N PRO A 78 -6.50 -14.45 -15.96
CA PRO A 78 -5.74 -14.34 -17.21
C PRO A 78 -4.73 -15.49 -17.33
N GLU A 79 -4.49 -15.92 -18.56
CA GLU A 79 -3.52 -16.95 -18.93
C GLU A 79 -3.67 -18.29 -18.20
N HIS A 80 -2.73 -18.59 -17.31
CA HIS A 80 -2.60 -19.92 -16.70
C HIS A 80 -3.61 -20.21 -15.59
N GLY A 81 -4.59 -19.37 -15.43
CA GLY A 81 -5.67 -19.60 -14.48
C GLY A 81 -5.36 -19.09 -13.07
N PHE A 82 -6.11 -19.62 -12.17
CA PHE A 82 -6.22 -19.10 -10.82
C PHE A 82 -5.71 -20.12 -9.79
#